data_a8cd17a41474140e9ae6fc38761be729
#
_entry.id   a8cd17a41474140e9ae6fc38761be729
#
_cell.length_a   1.000
_cell.length_b   1.000
_cell.length_c   1.000
_cell.angle_alpha   90.00
_cell.angle_beta   90.00
_cell.angle_gamma   90.00
#
_symmetry.space_group_name_H-M   'P 1'
#
loop_
_entity.id
_entity.type
_entity.pdbx_description
1 polymer ?
#
loop_
_entity_poly.entity_id
_entity_poly.type
_entity_poly.pdbx_seq_one_letter_code
_entity_poly.pdbx_strand_id
1 'polypeptide(L)'
;MMTSMSYRLTQYAHGGGCACKIPPGELEQVVRGLTGVTPANPVGELLVGLEDGDDAAAVRISGDVALIATTDFFTPVVDDAYDWGRIAAANALSDVYAMGGTPVVAVNLLGWPRETLPFELAAEVLRGGLDICGKAGCHLAGGHSIDDPEPKYGLAVTGIADPDRLLRNDSGRAGVPLTLTKPLGVGVLNSRHKATGERFAQAIDAMTTLNVEASRAALAAGVTCATDVTGFGLLGHLHKLARASGVTARIDPSAVPYLDGAREALRDGYVSGGTRRNLDWVRPHADLTRITEDEALLLADAQTSGGLLVAGELPGHPVIGELVPDTGRTLIVG
;
A
#
# COMPACT_ATOMS: atom_id res chain seq x y z
N MET A 1 -3.31 0.68 43.68
CA MET A 1 -3.03 1.29 42.39
C MET A 1 -2.39 0.23 41.49
N MET A 2 -3.17 -0.38 40.60
CA MET A 2 -2.60 -1.23 39.56
C MET A 2 -1.88 -0.29 38.57
N THR A 3 -0.57 -0.39 38.52
CA THR A 3 0.21 0.19 37.40
C THR A 3 -0.38 -0.36 36.11
N SER A 4 -0.99 0.50 35.29
CA SER A 4 -1.45 0.09 33.96
C SER A 4 -0.20 -0.41 33.22
N MET A 5 -0.13 -1.70 32.94
CA MET A 5 0.89 -2.21 32.04
C MET A 5 0.68 -1.54 30.70
N SER A 6 1.64 -0.73 30.29
CA SER A 6 1.65 -0.11 28.97
C SER A 6 2.13 -1.16 27.97
N TYR A 7 1.21 -1.72 27.19
CA TYR A 7 1.56 -2.64 26.11
C TYR A 7 2.09 -1.87 24.92
N ARG A 8 3.26 -2.26 24.41
CA ARG A 8 3.79 -1.79 23.15
C ARG A 8 3.51 -2.85 22.08
N LEU A 9 2.43 -2.69 21.31
CA LEU A 9 1.97 -3.68 20.35
C LEU A 9 3.05 -4.06 19.33
N THR A 10 3.90 -3.11 18.92
CA THR A 10 5.00 -3.38 17.98
C THR A 10 6.03 -4.39 18.50
N GLN A 11 6.11 -4.62 19.82
CA GLN A 11 7.03 -5.60 20.41
C GLN A 11 6.50 -7.05 20.33
N TYR A 12 5.22 -7.24 20.02
CA TYR A 12 4.59 -8.55 19.81
C TYR A 12 4.62 -8.98 18.33
N ALA A 13 5.28 -8.21 17.48
CA ALA A 13 5.42 -8.47 16.05
C ALA A 13 6.90 -8.70 15.69
N HIS A 14 7.23 -9.76 14.94
CA HIS A 14 8.59 -9.99 14.43
C HIS A 14 8.97 -8.94 13.39
N GLY A 15 8.04 -8.52 12.56
CA GLY A 15 8.25 -7.48 11.55
C GLY A 15 7.47 -6.20 11.84
N GLY A 16 7.27 -5.36 10.86
CA GLY A 16 6.52 -4.09 10.94
C GLY A 16 5.69 -3.86 9.69
N GLY A 17 4.36 -3.98 9.81
CA GLY A 17 3.41 -3.60 8.77
C GLY A 17 3.63 -4.26 7.41
N CYS A 18 3.41 -3.49 6.36
CA CYS A 18 3.58 -3.95 4.98
C CYS A 18 5.02 -4.33 4.60
N ALA A 19 6.03 -3.94 5.39
CA ALA A 19 7.41 -4.39 5.22
C ALA A 19 7.62 -5.91 5.44
N CYS A 20 6.61 -6.63 5.97
CA CYS A 20 6.61 -8.07 6.17
C CYS A 20 6.07 -8.86 4.98
N LYS A 21 5.65 -8.21 3.90
CA LYS A 21 5.20 -8.89 2.67
C LYS A 21 6.30 -9.85 2.18
N ILE A 22 5.87 -10.99 1.62
CA ILE A 22 6.77 -11.90 0.91
C ILE A 22 7.44 -11.10 -0.21
N PRO A 23 8.76 -11.25 -0.42
CA PRO A 23 9.45 -10.55 -1.49
C PRO A 23 8.76 -10.75 -2.84
N PRO A 24 8.57 -9.70 -3.66
CA PRO A 24 7.79 -9.79 -4.90
C PRO A 24 8.28 -10.90 -5.84
N GLY A 25 9.60 -11.04 -6.00
CA GLY A 25 10.19 -12.07 -6.86
C GLY A 25 9.92 -13.51 -6.38
N GLU A 26 9.80 -13.72 -5.07
CA GLU A 26 9.43 -15.03 -4.51
C GLU A 26 7.93 -15.27 -4.69
N LEU A 27 7.10 -14.27 -4.42
CA LEU A 27 5.65 -14.35 -4.60
C LEU A 27 5.28 -14.63 -6.07
N GLU A 28 5.93 -13.95 -7.03
CA GLU A 28 5.72 -14.19 -8.46
C GLU A 28 6.00 -15.64 -8.86
N GLN A 29 6.99 -16.30 -8.24
CA GLN A 29 7.27 -17.72 -8.49
C GLN A 29 6.15 -18.62 -7.99
N VAL A 30 5.54 -18.30 -6.84
CA VAL A 30 4.43 -19.06 -6.25
C VAL A 30 3.17 -18.92 -7.10
N VAL A 31 2.85 -17.71 -7.57
CA VAL A 31 1.61 -17.44 -8.34
C VAL A 31 1.73 -17.79 -9.83
N ARG A 32 2.93 -17.94 -10.38
CA ARG A 32 3.16 -18.19 -11.82
C ARG A 32 2.40 -19.39 -12.36
N GLY A 33 2.17 -20.42 -11.56
CA GLY A 33 1.42 -21.62 -11.95
C GLY A 33 -0.10 -21.46 -11.87
N LEU A 34 -0.60 -20.32 -11.37
CA LEU A 34 -2.03 -20.05 -11.17
C LEU A 34 -2.62 -19.13 -12.25
N THR A 35 -1.76 -18.50 -13.06
CA THR A 35 -2.21 -17.62 -14.16
C THR A 35 -2.79 -18.42 -15.32
N GLY A 36 -3.76 -17.85 -16.03
CA GLY A 36 -4.41 -18.49 -17.19
C GLY A 36 -5.47 -19.54 -16.85
N VAL A 37 -5.77 -19.77 -15.55
CA VAL A 37 -6.83 -20.69 -15.14
C VAL A 37 -8.17 -19.95 -15.12
N THR A 38 -9.03 -20.25 -16.08
CA THR A 38 -10.40 -19.69 -16.13
C THR A 38 -11.41 -20.72 -15.63
N PRO A 39 -12.38 -20.35 -14.78
CA PRO A 39 -13.48 -21.24 -14.40
C PRO A 39 -14.27 -21.69 -15.63
N ALA A 40 -14.79 -22.93 -15.61
CA ALA A 40 -15.56 -23.46 -16.74
C ALA A 40 -16.84 -22.67 -17.04
N ASN A 41 -17.46 -22.09 -16.00
CA ASN A 41 -18.67 -21.27 -16.11
C ASN A 41 -18.52 -20.05 -15.18
N PRO A 42 -17.75 -19.02 -15.58
CA PRO A 42 -17.55 -17.85 -14.74
C PRO A 42 -18.82 -17.01 -14.62
N VAL A 43 -19.06 -16.46 -13.44
CA VAL A 43 -20.06 -15.41 -13.25
C VAL A 43 -19.38 -14.07 -13.47
N GLY A 44 -19.82 -13.34 -14.50
CA GLY A 44 -19.18 -12.07 -14.89
C GLY A 44 -17.92 -12.25 -15.74
N GLU A 45 -17.32 -11.13 -16.09
CA GLU A 45 -16.09 -11.02 -16.88
C GLU A 45 -14.93 -10.58 -15.98
N LEU A 46 -13.87 -11.37 -15.90
CA LEU A 46 -12.65 -10.97 -15.19
C LEU A 46 -11.95 -9.84 -15.95
N LEU A 47 -11.88 -8.66 -15.35
CA LEU A 47 -11.22 -7.47 -15.91
C LEU A 47 -9.79 -7.34 -15.43
N VAL A 48 -9.53 -7.64 -14.16
CA VAL A 48 -8.21 -7.60 -13.52
C VAL A 48 -8.06 -8.84 -12.64
N GLY A 49 -6.99 -9.58 -12.86
CA GLY A 49 -6.70 -10.85 -12.19
C GLY A 49 -5.25 -10.94 -11.68
N LEU A 50 -4.72 -12.16 -11.67
CA LEU A 50 -3.37 -12.43 -11.12
C LEU A 50 -2.23 -12.03 -12.08
N GLU A 51 -2.51 -11.80 -13.36
CA GLU A 51 -1.49 -11.73 -14.41
C GLU A 51 -0.69 -10.43 -14.34
N ASP A 52 -1.35 -9.31 -14.06
CA ASP A 52 -0.75 -7.98 -14.10
C ASP A 52 -0.24 -7.50 -12.73
N GLY A 53 -0.61 -8.22 -11.66
CA GLY A 53 -0.23 -7.89 -10.28
C GLY A 53 -0.72 -6.50 -9.86
N ASP A 54 -1.93 -6.14 -10.27
CA ASP A 54 -2.63 -4.92 -9.91
C ASP A 54 -3.03 -4.90 -8.42
N ASP A 55 -3.58 -3.80 -7.95
CA ASP A 55 -3.85 -3.59 -6.51
C ASP A 55 -5.01 -4.47 -6.01
N ALA A 56 -6.01 -4.75 -6.86
CA ALA A 56 -7.14 -5.62 -6.52
C ALA A 56 -7.64 -6.42 -7.72
N ALA A 57 -8.43 -7.48 -7.45
CA ALA A 57 -9.20 -8.17 -8.48
C ALA A 57 -10.44 -7.36 -8.88
N ALA A 58 -10.79 -7.36 -10.18
CA ALA A 58 -11.99 -6.71 -10.67
C ALA A 58 -12.76 -7.63 -11.62
N VAL A 59 -14.09 -7.76 -11.40
CA VAL A 59 -14.99 -8.57 -12.20
C VAL A 59 -16.20 -7.73 -12.62
N ARG A 60 -16.46 -7.60 -13.93
CA ARG A 60 -17.69 -7.01 -14.45
C ARG A 60 -18.89 -7.92 -14.12
N ILE A 61 -19.81 -7.42 -13.31
CA ILE A 61 -21.03 -8.19 -12.91
C ILE A 61 -22.29 -7.71 -13.64
N SER A 62 -22.26 -6.48 -14.19
CA SER A 62 -23.29 -5.94 -15.08
C SER A 62 -22.65 -4.96 -16.08
N GLY A 63 -23.41 -4.42 -17.02
CA GLY A 63 -22.90 -3.53 -18.07
C GLY A 63 -22.10 -2.34 -17.55
N ASP A 64 -22.50 -1.78 -16.42
CA ASP A 64 -21.99 -0.56 -15.83
C ASP A 64 -21.36 -0.73 -14.43
N VAL A 65 -21.24 -1.98 -13.93
CA VAL A 65 -20.71 -2.27 -12.60
C VAL A 65 -19.64 -3.34 -12.65
N ALA A 66 -18.44 -3.00 -12.19
CA ALA A 66 -17.40 -3.92 -11.78
C ALA A 66 -17.39 -4.06 -10.26
N LEU A 67 -17.28 -5.31 -9.78
CA LEU A 67 -16.99 -5.63 -8.40
C LEU A 67 -15.47 -5.63 -8.22
N ILE A 68 -14.98 -4.92 -7.20
CA ILE A 68 -13.58 -4.95 -6.78
C ILE A 68 -13.49 -5.75 -5.49
N ALA A 69 -12.51 -6.65 -5.40
CA ALA A 69 -12.27 -7.46 -4.22
C ALA A 69 -10.77 -7.46 -3.86
N THR A 70 -10.46 -7.09 -2.64
CA THR A 70 -9.11 -7.09 -2.10
C THR A 70 -9.06 -7.53 -0.65
N THR A 71 -7.87 -7.86 -0.16
CA THR A 71 -7.61 -8.09 1.26
C THR A 71 -6.20 -7.66 1.61
N ASP A 72 -6.07 -6.90 2.69
CA ASP A 72 -4.77 -6.57 3.26
C ASP A 72 -4.83 -6.61 4.80
N PHE A 73 -3.81 -7.22 5.41
CA PHE A 73 -3.66 -7.33 6.86
C PHE A 73 -2.18 -7.40 7.21
N PHE A 74 -1.83 -6.90 8.39
CA PHE A 74 -0.44 -6.85 8.83
C PHE A 74 -0.32 -6.75 10.35
N THR A 75 0.90 -6.92 10.84
CA THR A 75 1.29 -6.79 12.24
C THR A 75 1.37 -5.33 12.66
N PRO A 76 1.30 -4.98 13.96
CA PRO A 76 1.33 -3.60 14.43
C PRO A 76 2.53 -2.80 13.91
N VAL A 77 2.24 -1.59 13.43
CA VAL A 77 3.23 -0.57 13.01
C VAL A 77 3.36 0.54 14.03
N VAL A 78 2.37 0.69 14.91
CA VAL A 78 2.34 1.62 16.05
C VAL A 78 1.90 0.88 17.31
N ASP A 79 2.22 1.45 18.48
CA ASP A 79 1.92 0.82 19.78
C ASP A 79 0.49 1.09 20.24
N ASP A 80 -0.15 2.17 19.76
CA ASP A 80 -1.55 2.49 20.07
C ASP A 80 -2.48 1.59 19.25
N ALA A 81 -3.34 0.84 19.95
CA ALA A 81 -4.23 -0.14 19.34
C ALA A 81 -5.27 0.49 18.42
N TYR A 82 -5.83 1.62 18.82
CA TYR A 82 -6.83 2.35 18.03
C TYR A 82 -6.20 2.94 16.75
N ASP A 83 -5.00 3.53 16.86
CA ASP A 83 -4.27 4.05 15.71
C ASP A 83 -3.89 2.93 14.74
N TRP A 84 -3.42 1.77 15.24
CA TRP A 84 -3.15 0.62 14.39
C TRP A 84 -4.39 0.14 13.64
N GLY A 85 -5.54 0.08 14.32
CA GLY A 85 -6.82 -0.28 13.70
C GLY A 85 -7.19 0.69 12.55
N ARG A 86 -7.03 2.00 12.77
CA ARG A 86 -7.27 3.03 11.75
C ARG A 86 -6.35 2.87 10.54
N ILE A 87 -5.07 2.64 10.80
CA ILE A 87 -4.05 2.48 9.76
C ILE A 87 -4.34 1.23 8.91
N ALA A 88 -4.66 0.11 9.56
CA ALA A 88 -4.95 -1.14 8.87
C ALA A 88 -6.18 -1.05 7.97
N ALA A 89 -7.23 -0.38 8.45
CA ALA A 89 -8.43 -0.15 7.64
C ALA A 89 -8.17 0.81 6.48
N ALA A 90 -7.45 1.92 6.71
CA ALA A 90 -7.10 2.87 5.64
C ALA A 90 -6.26 2.19 4.54
N ASN A 91 -5.33 1.33 4.93
CA ASN A 91 -4.49 0.57 4.01
C ASN A 91 -5.31 -0.42 3.17
N ALA A 92 -6.21 -1.20 3.78
CA ALA A 92 -7.02 -2.17 3.05
C ALA A 92 -8.06 -1.53 2.11
N LEU A 93 -8.56 -0.35 2.46
CA LEU A 93 -9.47 0.43 1.60
C LEU A 93 -8.73 1.07 0.40
N SER A 94 -7.41 1.25 0.51
CA SER A 94 -6.59 1.96 -0.48
C SER A 94 -6.59 1.29 -1.84
N ASP A 95 -6.52 -0.04 -1.91
CA ASP A 95 -6.55 -0.81 -3.15
C ASP A 95 -7.81 -0.51 -3.98
N VAL A 96 -8.97 -0.37 -3.30
CA VAL A 96 -10.21 -0.03 -4.00
C VAL A 96 -10.12 1.37 -4.60
N TYR A 97 -9.53 2.34 -3.88
CA TYR A 97 -9.31 3.68 -4.40
C TYR A 97 -8.28 3.72 -5.52
N ALA A 98 -7.21 2.91 -5.42
CA ALA A 98 -6.18 2.78 -6.45
C ALA A 98 -6.76 2.26 -7.77
N MET A 99 -7.80 1.43 -7.69
CA MET A 99 -8.57 0.94 -8.85
C MET A 99 -9.66 1.91 -9.34
N GLY A 100 -9.79 3.11 -8.75
CA GLY A 100 -10.85 4.07 -9.09
C GLY A 100 -12.23 3.70 -8.55
N GLY A 101 -12.30 2.78 -7.60
CA GLY A 101 -13.53 2.27 -7.03
C GLY A 101 -14.00 3.01 -5.77
N THR A 102 -15.19 2.61 -5.33
CA THR A 102 -15.79 3.04 -4.07
C THR A 102 -15.99 1.82 -3.17
N PRO A 103 -15.37 1.76 -1.96
CA PRO A 103 -15.61 0.69 -1.01
C PRO A 103 -17.07 0.65 -0.58
N VAL A 104 -17.65 -0.56 -0.47
CA VAL A 104 -19.06 -0.76 -0.11
C VAL A 104 -19.17 -1.48 1.22
N VAL A 105 -18.48 -2.60 1.35
CA VAL A 105 -18.49 -3.43 2.56
C VAL A 105 -17.11 -4.01 2.82
N ALA A 106 -16.77 -4.09 4.10
CA ALA A 106 -15.55 -4.74 4.57
C ALA A 106 -15.86 -5.73 5.68
N VAL A 107 -15.02 -6.74 5.83
CA VAL A 107 -15.06 -7.70 6.95
C VAL A 107 -13.69 -7.76 7.63
N ASN A 108 -13.68 -7.90 8.95
CA ASN A 108 -12.46 -7.95 9.75
C ASN A 108 -11.67 -9.24 9.55
N LEU A 109 -10.35 -9.13 9.53
CA LEU A 109 -9.41 -10.23 9.65
C LEU A 109 -8.57 -9.97 10.90
N LEU A 110 -8.71 -10.80 11.94
CA LEU A 110 -8.05 -10.61 13.23
C LEU A 110 -7.31 -11.86 13.66
N GLY A 111 -5.99 -11.83 13.73
CA GLY A 111 -5.15 -12.74 14.48
C GLY A 111 -4.82 -12.12 15.84
N TRP A 112 -5.09 -12.84 16.96
CA TRP A 112 -4.89 -12.25 18.27
C TRP A 112 -4.23 -13.22 19.25
N PRO A 113 -3.12 -12.84 19.93
CA PRO A 113 -2.44 -13.66 20.91
C PRO A 113 -3.16 -13.56 22.27
N ARG A 114 -4.28 -14.24 22.41
CA ARG A 114 -5.21 -14.14 23.54
C ARG A 114 -4.59 -14.45 24.91
N GLU A 115 -3.51 -15.24 24.95
CA GLU A 115 -2.81 -15.59 26.18
C GLU A 115 -1.87 -14.47 26.67
N THR A 116 -1.51 -13.52 25.80
CA THR A 116 -0.49 -12.50 26.10
C THR A 116 -1.02 -11.06 26.00
N LEU A 117 -2.04 -10.81 25.19
CA LEU A 117 -2.65 -9.49 25.02
C LEU A 117 -4.13 -9.49 25.44
N PRO A 118 -4.56 -8.50 26.23
CA PRO A 118 -5.96 -8.39 26.66
C PRO A 118 -6.90 -8.08 25.49
N PHE A 119 -8.13 -8.60 25.55
CA PHE A 119 -9.13 -8.38 24.51
C PHE A 119 -9.61 -6.93 24.40
N GLU A 120 -9.44 -6.12 25.44
CA GLU A 120 -9.71 -4.68 25.42
C GLU A 120 -8.87 -3.97 24.33
N LEU A 121 -7.62 -4.39 24.13
CA LEU A 121 -6.80 -3.86 23.03
C LEU A 121 -7.32 -4.31 21.66
N ALA A 122 -7.79 -5.56 21.52
CA ALA A 122 -8.43 -6.02 20.29
C ALA A 122 -9.69 -5.18 19.97
N ALA A 123 -10.49 -4.88 21.00
CA ALA A 123 -11.67 -4.02 20.84
C ALA A 123 -11.30 -2.61 20.36
N GLU A 124 -10.21 -2.02 20.86
CA GLU A 124 -9.70 -0.73 20.39
C GLU A 124 -9.23 -0.78 18.92
N VAL A 125 -8.55 -1.87 18.51
CA VAL A 125 -8.17 -2.09 17.12
C VAL A 125 -9.40 -2.11 16.21
N LEU A 126 -10.41 -2.91 16.57
CA LEU A 126 -11.67 -3.01 15.81
C LEU A 126 -12.42 -1.67 15.77
N ARG A 127 -12.40 -0.89 16.85
CA ARG A 127 -13.00 0.44 16.92
C ARG A 127 -12.29 1.42 15.96
N GLY A 128 -10.95 1.37 15.89
CA GLY A 128 -10.18 2.15 14.93
C GLY A 128 -10.54 1.82 13.47
N GLY A 129 -10.68 0.52 13.17
CA GLY A 129 -11.14 0.05 11.86
C GLY A 129 -12.55 0.54 11.52
N LEU A 130 -13.48 0.45 12.47
CA LEU A 130 -14.85 0.92 12.30
C LEU A 130 -14.92 2.43 11.99
N ASP A 131 -14.13 3.24 12.69
CA ASP A 131 -14.12 4.70 12.48
C ASP A 131 -13.62 5.08 11.08
N ILE A 132 -12.59 4.42 10.57
CA ILE A 132 -12.08 4.67 9.21
C ILE A 132 -13.07 4.17 8.15
N CYS A 133 -13.66 2.99 8.31
CA CYS A 133 -14.71 2.51 7.42
C CYS A 133 -15.91 3.49 7.41
N GLY A 134 -16.31 4.03 8.57
CA GLY A 134 -17.36 5.04 8.67
C GLY A 134 -17.02 6.31 7.89
N LYS A 135 -15.78 6.82 7.96
CA LYS A 135 -15.30 7.96 7.17
C LYS A 135 -15.29 7.67 5.66
N ALA A 136 -15.02 6.42 5.29
CA ALA A 136 -15.03 5.96 3.90
C ALA A 136 -16.46 5.74 3.35
N GLY A 137 -17.50 5.77 4.20
CA GLY A 137 -18.85 5.36 3.83
C GLY A 137 -18.97 3.85 3.57
N CYS A 138 -18.03 3.06 4.07
CA CYS A 138 -17.95 1.61 3.90
C CYS A 138 -18.55 0.90 5.12
N HIS A 139 -19.46 -0.05 4.90
CA HIS A 139 -20.00 -0.87 5.98
C HIS A 139 -18.94 -1.85 6.49
N LEU A 140 -18.64 -1.82 7.79
CA LEU A 140 -17.83 -2.86 8.43
C LEU A 140 -18.78 -3.89 9.05
N ALA A 141 -18.86 -5.11 8.47
CA ALA A 141 -19.90 -6.07 8.77
C ALA A 141 -19.34 -7.49 9.02
N GLY A 142 -19.00 -7.79 10.26
CA GLY A 142 -18.49 -9.10 10.64
C GLY A 142 -17.01 -9.32 10.35
N GLY A 143 -16.65 -10.59 10.12
CA GLY A 143 -15.27 -10.98 9.85
C GLY A 143 -14.89 -12.33 10.41
N HIS A 144 -13.58 -12.61 10.46
CA HIS A 144 -13.01 -13.83 11.01
C HIS A 144 -11.89 -13.53 12.00
N SER A 145 -11.78 -14.34 13.05
CA SER A 145 -10.70 -14.22 14.04
C SER A 145 -10.10 -15.57 14.35
N ILE A 146 -8.79 -15.58 14.57
CA ILE A 146 -8.03 -16.77 14.99
C ILE A 146 -7.14 -16.45 16.19
N ASP A 147 -6.85 -17.47 17.00
CA ASP A 147 -5.78 -17.41 17.99
C ASP A 147 -4.44 -17.51 17.27
N ASP A 148 -3.63 -16.47 17.35
CA ASP A 148 -2.36 -16.37 16.62
C ASP A 148 -1.30 -15.79 17.58
N PRO A 149 -0.11 -16.37 17.68
CA PRO A 149 0.92 -15.87 18.58
C PRO A 149 1.39 -14.44 18.30
N GLU A 150 1.08 -13.92 17.12
CA GLU A 150 1.45 -12.59 16.67
C GLU A 150 0.20 -11.80 16.26
N PRO A 151 -0.05 -10.60 16.84
CA PRO A 151 -1.24 -9.84 16.50
C PRO A 151 -1.21 -9.41 15.03
N LYS A 152 -2.31 -9.67 14.32
CA LYS A 152 -2.53 -9.28 12.91
C LYS A 152 -3.91 -8.70 12.76
N TYR A 153 -4.03 -7.62 12.03
CA TYR A 153 -5.32 -7.01 11.74
C TYR A 153 -5.34 -6.40 10.34
N GLY A 154 -6.48 -6.49 9.72
CA GLY A 154 -6.80 -5.88 8.45
C GLY A 154 -8.23 -6.19 8.02
N LEU A 155 -8.51 -5.95 6.76
CA LEU A 155 -9.84 -6.12 6.20
C LEU A 155 -9.78 -6.89 4.88
N ALA A 156 -10.83 -7.65 4.59
CA ALA A 156 -11.21 -7.98 3.23
C ALA A 156 -12.28 -6.96 2.80
N VAL A 157 -12.03 -6.28 1.68
CA VAL A 157 -12.86 -5.17 1.21
C VAL A 157 -13.47 -5.51 -0.14
N THR A 158 -14.77 -5.24 -0.24
CA THR A 158 -15.50 -5.27 -1.51
C THR A 158 -15.92 -3.86 -1.88
N GLY A 159 -15.59 -3.46 -3.10
CA GLY A 159 -15.94 -2.18 -3.69
C GLY A 159 -16.64 -2.34 -5.03
N ILE A 160 -17.07 -1.23 -5.60
CA ILE A 160 -17.65 -1.14 -6.94
C ILE A 160 -16.96 -0.04 -7.73
N ALA A 161 -16.89 -0.21 -9.05
CA ALA A 161 -16.38 0.79 -9.98
C ALA A 161 -17.14 0.72 -11.32
N ASP A 162 -16.96 1.76 -12.13
CA ASP A 162 -17.29 1.72 -13.55
C ASP A 162 -16.26 0.84 -14.28
N PRO A 163 -16.66 -0.27 -14.90
CA PRO A 163 -15.73 -1.20 -15.55
C PRO A 163 -14.94 -0.59 -16.70
N ASP A 164 -15.44 0.49 -17.31
CA ASP A 164 -14.79 1.17 -18.44
C ASP A 164 -13.90 2.33 -17.97
N ARG A 165 -13.84 2.59 -16.66
CA ARG A 165 -13.06 3.67 -16.03
C ARG A 165 -12.18 3.20 -14.88
N LEU A 166 -11.80 1.93 -14.86
CA LEU A 166 -10.85 1.42 -13.88
C LEU A 166 -9.48 2.13 -14.03
N LEU A 167 -8.88 2.47 -12.90
CA LEU A 167 -7.46 2.81 -12.87
C LEU A 167 -6.68 1.50 -12.81
N ARG A 168 -5.71 1.31 -13.72
CA ARG A 168 -4.97 0.06 -13.84
C ARG A 168 -3.48 0.34 -13.91
N ASN A 169 -2.67 -0.53 -13.36
CA ASN A 169 -1.23 -0.35 -13.41
C ASN A 169 -0.59 -0.71 -14.75
N ASP A 170 -1.34 -1.30 -15.70
CA ASP A 170 -0.91 -1.68 -17.06
C ASP A 170 -1.25 -0.65 -18.15
N SER A 171 -1.87 0.47 -17.77
CA SER A 171 -2.40 1.46 -18.72
C SER A 171 -1.53 2.71 -18.88
N GLY A 172 -0.30 2.68 -18.35
CA GLY A 172 0.66 3.78 -18.45
C GLY A 172 1.13 4.04 -19.90
N ARG A 173 1.36 5.32 -20.24
CA ARG A 173 1.79 5.73 -21.59
C ARG A 173 2.98 6.67 -21.50
N ALA A 174 3.91 6.55 -22.45
CA ALA A 174 5.04 7.48 -22.56
C ALA A 174 4.56 8.92 -22.78
N GLY A 175 5.25 9.87 -22.15
CA GLY A 175 4.94 11.32 -22.18
C GLY A 175 3.99 11.77 -21.09
N VAL A 176 3.54 10.87 -20.19
CA VAL A 176 2.63 11.21 -19.10
C VAL A 176 3.42 11.47 -17.81
N PRO A 177 3.15 12.58 -17.08
CA PRO A 177 3.79 12.86 -15.80
C PRO A 177 3.37 11.86 -14.73
N LEU A 178 4.21 11.70 -13.71
CA LEU A 178 3.96 10.86 -12.53
C LEU A 178 3.73 11.74 -11.32
N THR A 179 2.59 11.63 -10.68
CA THR A 179 2.23 12.36 -9.46
C THR A 179 2.18 11.43 -8.25
N LEU A 180 2.75 11.86 -7.11
CA LEU A 180 2.68 11.15 -5.84
C LEU A 180 1.82 11.93 -4.85
N THR A 181 0.82 11.27 -4.22
CA THR A 181 -0.20 11.99 -3.43
C THR A 181 0.05 12.04 -1.92
N LYS A 182 1.01 11.26 -1.40
CA LYS A 182 1.46 11.34 0.00
C LYS A 182 2.99 11.28 0.06
N PRO A 183 3.62 11.90 1.07
CA PRO A 183 5.07 11.81 1.26
C PRO A 183 5.50 10.38 1.65
N LEU A 184 6.75 10.05 1.33
CA LEU A 184 7.40 8.79 1.72
C LEU A 184 8.07 8.91 3.10
N GLY A 185 8.60 7.79 3.61
CA GLY A 185 9.38 7.72 4.85
C GLY A 185 8.65 7.08 6.03
N VAL A 186 7.44 6.56 5.81
CA VAL A 186 6.66 5.86 6.84
C VAL A 186 7.44 4.66 7.39
N GLY A 187 8.12 3.87 6.53
CA GLY A 187 8.80 2.66 6.96
C GLY A 187 10.00 2.91 7.88
N VAL A 188 10.84 3.90 7.57
CA VAL A 188 11.97 4.28 8.43
C VAL A 188 11.49 4.88 9.75
N LEU A 189 10.40 5.69 9.76
CA LEU A 189 9.82 6.24 10.98
C LEU A 189 9.17 5.16 11.85
N ASN A 190 8.44 4.21 11.27
CA ASN A 190 7.89 3.06 11.98
C ASN A 190 8.98 2.16 12.56
N SER A 191 10.10 1.98 11.84
CA SER A 191 11.27 1.24 12.35
C SER A 191 11.88 1.95 13.56
N ARG A 192 12.02 3.27 13.52
CA ARG A 192 12.48 4.08 14.65
C ARG A 192 11.48 4.02 15.82
N HIS A 193 10.18 4.17 15.55
CA HIS A 193 9.12 4.00 16.55
C HIS A 193 9.22 2.65 17.26
N LYS A 194 9.32 1.56 16.52
CA LYS A 194 9.44 0.20 17.08
C LYS A 194 10.65 0.07 17.99
N ALA A 195 11.80 0.63 17.60
CA ALA A 195 13.03 0.55 18.37
C ALA A 195 13.00 1.43 19.63
N THR A 196 12.49 2.66 19.53
CA THR A 196 12.62 3.68 20.57
C THR A 196 11.34 3.96 21.36
N GLY A 197 10.17 3.70 20.80
CA GLY A 197 8.87 4.14 21.33
C GLY A 197 8.52 5.58 20.95
N GLU A 198 9.37 6.30 20.18
CA GLU A 198 9.10 7.65 19.72
C GLU A 198 7.87 7.68 18.82
N ARG A 199 6.92 8.59 19.08
CA ARG A 199 5.68 8.71 18.31
C ARG A 199 5.81 9.77 17.23
N PHE A 200 5.53 9.40 16.00
CA PHE A 200 5.55 10.29 14.84
C PHE A 200 4.11 10.59 14.40
N ALA A 201 3.53 11.68 14.90
CA ALA A 201 2.13 12.04 14.62
C ALA A 201 1.87 12.22 13.13
N GLN A 202 2.77 12.87 12.41
CA GLN A 202 2.64 13.09 10.96
C GLN A 202 2.63 11.77 10.15
N ALA A 203 3.37 10.74 10.61
CA ALA A 203 3.33 9.43 9.97
C ALA A 203 1.97 8.73 10.22
N ILE A 204 1.43 8.83 11.44
CA ILE A 204 0.10 8.30 11.76
C ILE A 204 -0.97 9.02 10.94
N ASP A 205 -0.90 10.36 10.84
CA ASP A 205 -1.84 11.16 10.05
C ASP A 205 -1.77 10.77 8.55
N ALA A 206 -0.57 10.61 7.98
CA ALA A 206 -0.40 10.17 6.60
C ALA A 206 -0.99 8.77 6.38
N MET A 207 -0.73 7.81 7.29
CA MET A 207 -1.23 6.45 7.20
C MET A 207 -2.75 6.32 7.41
N THR A 208 -3.38 7.24 8.16
CA THR A 208 -4.84 7.23 8.42
C THR A 208 -5.63 8.11 7.44
N THR A 209 -4.96 8.86 6.58
CA THR A 209 -5.58 9.63 5.50
C THR A 209 -6.01 8.69 4.38
N LEU A 210 -7.31 8.73 4.02
CA LEU A 210 -7.86 7.94 2.92
C LEU A 210 -7.42 8.50 1.56
N ASN A 211 -7.21 7.61 0.59
CA ASN A 211 -6.84 7.97 -0.79
C ASN A 211 -8.05 8.36 -1.67
N VAL A 212 -9.24 8.52 -1.09
CA VAL A 212 -10.50 8.79 -1.80
C VAL A 212 -10.45 10.06 -2.63
N GLU A 213 -9.92 11.17 -2.09
CA GLU A 213 -9.89 12.44 -2.83
C GLU A 213 -8.90 12.39 -4.00
N ALA A 214 -7.75 11.74 -3.82
CA ALA A 214 -6.78 11.53 -4.88
C ALA A 214 -7.36 10.64 -6.01
N SER A 215 -8.07 9.57 -5.66
CA SER A 215 -8.75 8.69 -6.61
C SER A 215 -9.80 9.45 -7.42
N ARG A 216 -10.66 10.23 -6.74
CA ARG A 216 -11.67 11.06 -7.41
C ARG A 216 -11.05 12.10 -8.33
N ALA A 217 -9.97 12.75 -7.90
CA ALA A 217 -9.24 13.72 -8.73
C ALA A 217 -8.64 13.06 -9.97
N ALA A 218 -8.06 11.86 -9.84
CA ALA A 218 -7.52 11.09 -10.95
C ALA A 218 -8.60 10.73 -11.98
N LEU A 219 -9.75 10.22 -11.52
CA LEU A 219 -10.88 9.90 -12.39
C LEU A 219 -11.45 11.15 -13.07
N ALA A 220 -11.54 12.28 -12.37
CA ALA A 220 -12.03 13.55 -12.92
C ALA A 220 -11.06 14.11 -13.98
N ALA A 221 -9.75 13.89 -13.82
CA ALA A 221 -8.71 14.26 -14.78
C ALA A 221 -8.61 13.30 -15.98
N GLY A 222 -9.41 12.23 -16.02
CA GLY A 222 -9.37 11.23 -17.09
C GLY A 222 -8.14 10.32 -17.05
N VAL A 223 -7.50 10.20 -15.88
CA VAL A 223 -6.41 9.25 -15.65
C VAL A 223 -6.91 7.84 -15.81
N THR A 224 -6.09 6.97 -16.38
CA THR A 224 -6.37 5.53 -16.56
C THR A 224 -5.36 4.62 -15.88
N CYS A 225 -4.24 5.17 -15.37
CA CYS A 225 -3.16 4.38 -14.78
C CYS A 225 -2.76 4.94 -13.41
N ALA A 226 -2.90 4.10 -12.39
CA ALA A 226 -2.48 4.40 -11.03
C ALA A 226 -2.22 3.11 -10.26
N THR A 227 -1.52 3.24 -9.14
CA THR A 227 -1.36 2.22 -8.08
C THR A 227 -1.20 2.94 -6.75
N ASP A 228 -1.40 2.28 -5.61
CA ASP A 228 -0.97 2.84 -4.33
C ASP A 228 0.47 2.44 -4.00
N VAL A 229 1.13 3.24 -3.16
CA VAL A 229 2.51 2.97 -2.75
C VAL A 229 2.52 2.37 -1.35
N THR A 230 2.72 1.07 -1.27
CA THR A 230 2.71 0.33 0.00
C THR A 230 3.99 -0.45 0.25
N GLY A 231 3.91 -1.73 0.56
CA GLY A 231 5.01 -2.55 1.07
C GLY A 231 6.24 -2.69 0.18
N PHE A 232 6.11 -2.49 -1.12
CA PHE A 232 7.25 -2.56 -2.05
C PHE A 232 7.99 -1.22 -2.25
N GLY A 233 7.52 -0.15 -1.58
CA GLY A 233 8.07 1.19 -1.73
C GLY A 233 7.79 1.81 -3.09
N LEU A 234 8.15 3.07 -3.27
CA LEU A 234 7.91 3.76 -4.54
C LEU A 234 8.56 3.03 -5.72
N LEU A 235 9.84 2.64 -5.58
CA LEU A 235 10.55 1.97 -6.69
C LEU A 235 9.92 0.62 -7.05
N GLY A 236 9.46 -0.15 -6.07
CA GLY A 236 8.86 -1.47 -6.33
C GLY A 236 7.51 -1.36 -7.03
N HIS A 237 6.62 -0.48 -6.56
CA HIS A 237 5.32 -0.25 -7.20
C HIS A 237 5.48 0.35 -8.59
N LEU A 238 6.39 1.31 -8.76
CA LEU A 238 6.66 1.92 -10.04
C LEU A 238 7.30 0.94 -11.04
N HIS A 239 8.18 0.03 -10.57
CA HIS A 239 8.71 -1.06 -11.41
C HIS A 239 7.58 -1.95 -11.95
N LYS A 240 6.62 -2.34 -11.10
CA LYS A 240 5.46 -3.13 -11.53
C LYS A 240 4.64 -2.39 -12.58
N LEU A 241 4.27 -1.15 -12.30
CA LEU A 241 3.49 -0.30 -13.19
C LEU A 241 4.20 -0.10 -14.55
N ALA A 242 5.47 0.26 -14.55
CA ALA A 242 6.24 0.48 -15.77
C ALA A 242 6.39 -0.80 -16.60
N ARG A 243 6.64 -1.94 -15.93
CA ARG A 243 6.73 -3.26 -16.57
C ARG A 243 5.41 -3.67 -17.21
N ALA A 244 4.30 -3.55 -16.48
CA ALA A 244 2.96 -3.90 -16.97
C ALA A 244 2.53 -3.01 -18.15
N SER A 245 2.92 -1.74 -18.11
CA SER A 245 2.62 -0.75 -19.17
C SER A 245 3.59 -0.79 -20.35
N GLY A 246 4.70 -1.53 -20.30
CA GLY A 246 5.70 -1.58 -21.37
C GLY A 246 6.45 -0.24 -21.58
N VAL A 247 6.70 0.50 -20.48
CA VAL A 247 7.35 1.82 -20.49
C VAL A 247 8.51 1.88 -19.48
N THR A 248 9.27 2.96 -19.51
CA THR A 248 10.25 3.33 -18.49
C THR A 248 9.71 4.47 -17.65
N ALA A 249 9.81 4.39 -16.33
CA ALA A 249 9.55 5.53 -15.45
C ALA A 249 10.85 6.26 -15.13
N ARG A 250 10.89 7.57 -15.39
CA ARG A 250 11.98 8.47 -15.01
C ARG A 250 11.55 9.28 -13.81
N ILE A 251 12.33 9.22 -12.73
CA ILE A 251 12.05 9.90 -11.46
C ILE A 251 13.09 10.97 -11.20
N ASP A 252 12.62 12.15 -10.82
CA ASP A 252 13.41 13.19 -10.18
C ASP A 252 13.38 12.98 -8.66
N PRO A 253 14.45 12.48 -8.02
CA PRO A 253 14.46 12.23 -6.59
C PRO A 253 14.34 13.52 -5.77
N SER A 254 14.68 14.67 -6.33
CA SER A 254 14.55 15.98 -5.65
C SER A 254 13.09 16.44 -5.53
N ALA A 255 12.22 15.95 -6.39
CA ALA A 255 10.79 16.25 -6.38
C ALA A 255 9.98 15.32 -5.46
N VAL A 256 10.57 14.22 -4.97
CA VAL A 256 9.87 13.27 -4.08
C VAL A 256 9.76 13.85 -2.67
N PRO A 257 8.54 14.01 -2.13
CA PRO A 257 8.35 14.52 -0.77
C PRO A 257 8.59 13.43 0.26
N TYR A 258 9.17 13.82 1.40
CA TYR A 258 9.39 12.94 2.55
C TYR A 258 8.78 13.53 3.81
N LEU A 259 8.34 12.68 4.71
CA LEU A 259 7.94 13.06 6.07
C LEU A 259 9.15 13.60 6.83
N ASP A 260 8.90 14.58 7.71
CA ASP A 260 9.94 15.14 8.58
C ASP A 260 10.61 14.04 9.42
N GLY A 261 11.93 14.08 9.50
CA GLY A 261 12.73 13.10 10.24
C GLY A 261 12.98 11.77 9.49
N ALA A 262 12.38 11.53 8.31
CA ALA A 262 12.59 10.27 7.56
C ALA A 262 14.06 10.10 7.12
N ARG A 263 14.68 11.16 6.59
CA ARG A 263 16.10 11.14 6.20
C ARG A 263 17.04 10.96 7.41
N GLU A 264 16.66 11.52 8.55
CA GLU A 264 17.39 11.35 9.81
C GLU A 264 17.27 9.91 10.32
N ALA A 265 16.04 9.37 10.38
CA ALA A 265 15.80 7.98 10.79
C ALA A 265 16.60 6.99 9.95
N LEU A 266 16.69 7.19 8.63
CA LEU A 266 17.52 6.36 7.75
C LEU A 266 19.01 6.46 8.12
N ARG A 267 19.53 7.68 8.28
CA ARG A 267 20.95 7.90 8.67
C ARG A 267 21.30 7.29 10.02
N ASP A 268 20.33 7.25 10.96
CA ASP A 268 20.46 6.61 12.26
C ASP A 268 20.33 5.08 12.16
N GLY A 269 20.14 4.53 10.95
CA GLY A 269 20.13 3.08 10.68
C GLY A 269 18.76 2.40 10.81
N TYR A 270 17.66 3.15 10.97
CA TYR A 270 16.32 2.60 11.08
C TYR A 270 15.75 2.19 9.71
N VAL A 271 16.38 1.20 9.09
CA VAL A 271 15.97 0.65 7.79
C VAL A 271 15.44 -0.76 7.97
N SER A 272 14.21 -1.01 7.55
CA SER A 272 13.61 -2.34 7.65
C SER A 272 14.27 -3.35 6.71
N GLY A 273 14.21 -4.64 7.06
CA GLY A 273 14.64 -5.70 6.17
C GLY A 273 13.82 -5.74 4.87
N GLY A 274 12.54 -5.34 4.94
CA GLY A 274 11.67 -5.19 3.78
C GLY A 274 12.19 -4.16 2.78
N THR A 275 12.55 -2.97 3.26
CA THR A 275 13.14 -1.89 2.46
C THR A 275 14.39 -2.34 1.71
N ARG A 276 15.31 -3.07 2.37
CA ARG A 276 16.52 -3.60 1.73
C ARG A 276 16.18 -4.62 0.65
N ARG A 277 15.28 -5.57 0.93
CA ARG A 277 14.81 -6.56 -0.07
C ARG A 277 14.12 -5.90 -1.26
N ASN A 278 13.34 -4.85 -1.05
CA ASN A 278 12.72 -4.07 -2.12
C ASN A 278 13.78 -3.48 -3.06
N LEU A 279 14.81 -2.83 -2.48
CA LEU A 279 15.88 -2.24 -3.27
C LEU A 279 16.66 -3.31 -4.04
N ASP A 280 17.01 -4.44 -3.40
CA ASP A 280 17.73 -5.55 -4.05
C ASP A 280 16.93 -6.13 -5.22
N TRP A 281 15.60 -6.26 -5.07
CA TRP A 281 14.71 -6.75 -6.11
C TRP A 281 14.65 -5.79 -7.32
N VAL A 282 14.62 -4.49 -7.07
CA VAL A 282 14.50 -3.48 -8.14
C VAL A 282 15.82 -3.20 -8.86
N ARG A 283 16.97 -3.32 -8.20
CA ARG A 283 18.30 -2.98 -8.76
C ARG A 283 18.59 -3.52 -10.16
N PRO A 284 18.28 -4.79 -10.52
CA PRO A 284 18.53 -5.28 -11.87
C PRO A 284 17.73 -4.55 -12.96
N HIS A 285 16.66 -3.88 -12.59
CA HIS A 285 15.69 -3.24 -13.47
C HIS A 285 15.77 -1.71 -13.48
N ALA A 286 16.65 -1.14 -12.64
CA ALA A 286 16.76 0.29 -12.41
C ALA A 286 18.15 0.84 -12.78
N ASP A 287 18.20 2.05 -13.30
CA ASP A 287 19.40 2.89 -13.32
C ASP A 287 19.37 3.83 -12.10
N LEU A 288 20.21 3.53 -11.11
CA LEU A 288 20.36 4.29 -9.85
C LEU A 288 21.72 4.98 -9.77
N THR A 289 22.48 5.08 -10.86
CA THR A 289 23.88 5.55 -10.88
C THR A 289 24.04 7.01 -10.48
N ARG A 290 22.96 7.79 -10.53
CA ARG A 290 22.97 9.23 -10.25
C ARG A 290 22.53 9.60 -8.82
N ILE A 291 22.19 8.64 -8.00
CA ILE A 291 21.75 8.85 -6.62
C ILE A 291 22.63 8.10 -5.62
N THR A 292 22.58 8.52 -4.37
CA THR A 292 23.27 7.84 -3.27
C THR A 292 22.52 6.58 -2.85
N GLU A 293 23.18 5.68 -2.13
CA GLU A 293 22.55 4.51 -1.52
C GLU A 293 21.43 4.90 -0.55
N ASP A 294 21.63 5.95 0.23
CA ASP A 294 20.62 6.47 1.16
C ASP A 294 19.35 6.94 0.42
N GLU A 295 19.50 7.62 -0.71
CA GLU A 295 18.36 8.03 -1.53
C GLU A 295 17.65 6.82 -2.14
N ALA A 296 18.41 5.84 -2.63
CA ALA A 296 17.84 4.61 -3.17
C ALA A 296 17.05 3.83 -2.11
N LEU A 297 17.56 3.77 -0.87
CA LEU A 297 16.87 3.14 0.26
C LEU A 297 15.58 3.89 0.63
N LEU A 298 15.60 5.24 0.63
CA LEU A 298 14.39 6.04 0.91
C LEU A 298 13.31 5.85 -0.16
N LEU A 299 13.69 5.79 -1.42
CA LEU A 299 12.77 5.52 -2.53
C LEU A 299 12.21 4.09 -2.51
N ALA A 300 12.98 3.13 -1.98
CA ALA A 300 12.57 1.73 -1.79
C ALA A 300 11.89 1.49 -0.43
N ASP A 301 11.77 2.54 0.43
CA ASP A 301 11.24 2.40 1.79
C ASP A 301 9.80 1.87 1.76
N ALA A 302 9.58 0.76 2.49
CA ALA A 302 8.28 0.12 2.57
C ALA A 302 7.27 1.06 3.23
N GLN A 303 6.24 1.46 2.52
CA GLN A 303 5.16 2.28 3.05
C GLN A 303 4.02 1.42 3.59
N THR A 304 3.29 1.94 4.57
CA THR A 304 2.02 1.41 5.04
C THR A 304 0.97 2.49 4.79
N SER A 305 -0.11 2.16 4.10
CA SER A 305 -1.15 3.12 3.72
C SER A 305 -0.58 4.38 3.06
N GLY A 306 0.31 4.20 2.09
CA GLY A 306 0.90 5.30 1.34
C GLY A 306 -0.09 5.98 0.39
N GLY A 307 0.41 6.93 -0.39
CA GLY A 307 -0.38 7.67 -1.36
C GLY A 307 -0.57 6.91 -2.68
N LEU A 308 -1.42 7.46 -3.54
CA LEU A 308 -1.49 7.01 -4.92
C LEU A 308 -0.29 7.53 -5.70
N LEU A 309 0.25 6.67 -6.55
CA LEU A 309 1.13 6.99 -7.66
C LEU A 309 0.29 7.01 -8.92
N VAL A 310 0.15 8.17 -9.53
CA VAL A 310 -0.79 8.42 -10.63
C VAL A 310 -0.01 8.78 -11.89
N ALA A 311 -0.27 8.10 -13.00
CA ALA A 311 0.21 8.51 -14.31
C ALA A 311 -0.72 9.60 -14.86
N GLY A 312 -0.44 10.84 -14.46
CA GLY A 312 -1.21 12.04 -14.74
C GLY A 312 -0.81 13.16 -13.77
N GLU A 313 -1.11 14.38 -14.11
CA GLU A 313 -0.93 15.54 -13.22
C GLU A 313 -2.18 15.74 -12.37
N LEU A 314 -2.00 15.80 -11.05
CA LEU A 314 -3.05 16.11 -10.10
C LEU A 314 -2.79 17.44 -9.40
N PRO A 315 -3.71 18.41 -9.44
CA PRO A 315 -3.56 19.69 -8.76
C PRO A 315 -3.29 19.53 -7.27
N GLY A 316 -2.31 20.25 -6.75
CA GLY A 316 -1.96 20.24 -5.32
C GLY A 316 -1.03 19.09 -4.90
N HIS A 317 -0.64 18.22 -5.82
CA HIS A 317 0.31 17.13 -5.57
C HIS A 317 1.58 17.27 -6.42
N PRO A 318 2.77 16.89 -5.90
CA PRO A 318 4.01 17.01 -6.66
C PRO A 318 4.06 16.02 -7.84
N VAL A 319 4.50 16.53 -8.98
CA VAL A 319 4.97 15.70 -10.09
C VAL A 319 6.39 15.27 -9.76
N ILE A 320 6.61 13.97 -9.65
CA ILE A 320 7.89 13.37 -9.23
C ILE A 320 8.69 12.78 -10.41
N GLY A 321 8.15 12.83 -11.62
CA GLY A 321 8.77 12.26 -12.81
C GLY A 321 7.81 12.13 -13.97
N GLU A 322 8.15 11.26 -14.90
CA GLU A 322 7.35 10.99 -16.10
C GLU A 322 7.54 9.56 -16.60
N LEU A 323 6.57 9.05 -17.34
CA LEU A 323 6.71 7.84 -18.14
C LEU A 323 7.34 8.18 -19.50
N VAL A 324 8.36 7.44 -19.90
CA VAL A 324 9.05 7.61 -21.19
C VAL A 324 8.99 6.31 -22.00
N PRO A 325 9.28 6.32 -23.32
CA PRO A 325 9.38 5.09 -24.09
C PRO A 325 10.34 4.09 -23.44
N ASP A 326 10.06 2.79 -23.60
CA ASP A 326 10.89 1.73 -23.05
C ASP A 326 12.36 1.89 -23.46
N THR A 327 13.25 1.91 -22.48
CA THR A 327 14.71 2.06 -22.64
C THR A 327 15.47 0.74 -22.38
N GLY A 328 14.75 -0.36 -22.17
CA GLY A 328 15.29 -1.66 -21.72
C GLY A 328 15.45 -1.76 -20.19
N ARG A 329 15.07 -0.71 -19.46
CA ARG A 329 14.95 -0.68 -18.00
C ARG A 329 13.60 -0.10 -17.61
N THR A 330 13.03 -0.58 -16.54
CA THR A 330 11.74 -0.04 -16.07
C THR A 330 11.88 1.26 -15.29
N LEU A 331 13.06 1.52 -14.69
CA LEU A 331 13.30 2.71 -13.88
C LEU A 331 14.60 3.42 -14.25
N ILE A 332 14.54 4.74 -14.26
CA ILE A 332 15.70 5.65 -14.31
C ILE A 332 15.50 6.69 -13.20
N VAL A 333 16.46 6.87 -12.31
CA VAL A 333 16.37 7.80 -11.18
C VAL A 333 17.50 8.81 -11.25
N GLY A 334 17.15 10.12 -11.36
CA GLY A 334 18.09 11.23 -11.40
C GLY A 334 18.17 11.97 -12.72
#